data_6cc78d3939188bf3f3bef9d0bf652c83
#
_entry.id   6cc78d3939188bf3f3bef9d0bf652c83
#
_cell.length_a   1.000
_cell.length_b   1.000
_cell.length_c   1.000
_cell.angle_alpha   90.00
_cell.angle_beta   90.00
_cell.angle_gamma   90.00
#
_symmetry.space_group_name_H-M   'P 1'
#
loop_
_entity.id
_entity.type
_entity.pdbx_description
1 polymer ?
#
loop_
_entity_poly.entity_id
_entity_poly.type
_entity_poly.pdbx_seq_one_letter_code
_entity_poly.pdbx_strand_id
1 'polypeptide(L)'
;MPAIFSANSSSVLVDGEALEGLQSLAFRVVTEREDVRAIGSDERIDVSFGLRTVLGEMVVKSTSTKLNQILADRTGFQLVANLSKNKGIQTTDKAVSYAFDQCYLESKSFGMDAGGTAVTTYVFSATRVRVE
;
A
#
# COMPACT_ATOMS: atom_id res chain seq x y z
N MET A 1 -6.73 -20.16 15.90
CA MET A 1 -5.36 -19.64 15.78
C MET A 1 -5.29 -18.49 14.81
N PRO A 2 -4.66 -17.39 15.15
CA PRO A 2 -4.49 -16.31 14.19
C PRO A 2 -3.60 -16.77 13.03
N ALA A 3 -3.93 -16.35 11.84
CA ALA A 3 -3.11 -16.58 10.66
C ALA A 3 -1.92 -15.63 10.67
N ILE A 4 -0.72 -16.18 10.50
CA ILE A 4 0.52 -15.41 10.40
C ILE A 4 1.00 -15.48 8.96
N PHE A 5 1.08 -14.31 8.32
CA PHE A 5 1.55 -14.22 6.94
C PHE A 5 3.04 -13.91 6.91
N SER A 6 3.75 -14.58 6.02
CA SER A 6 5.19 -14.43 5.88
C SER A 6 5.52 -13.61 4.64
N ALA A 7 6.38 -12.61 4.79
CA ALA A 7 6.85 -11.80 3.67
C ALA A 7 7.61 -12.67 2.64
N ASN A 8 8.30 -13.71 3.10
CA ASN A 8 9.04 -14.60 2.20
C ASN A 8 8.13 -15.43 1.29
N SER A 9 6.90 -15.65 1.70
CA SER A 9 5.92 -16.43 0.95
C SER A 9 4.88 -15.55 0.27
N SER A 10 5.02 -14.24 0.39
CA SER A 10 4.09 -13.27 -0.19
C SER A 10 4.67 -12.66 -1.47
N SER A 11 3.80 -12.16 -2.32
CA SER A 11 4.21 -11.51 -3.56
C SER A 11 3.37 -10.25 -3.79
N VAL A 12 3.96 -9.30 -4.50
CA VAL A 12 3.29 -8.06 -4.88
C VAL A 12 3.36 -7.91 -6.38
N LEU A 13 2.22 -7.66 -7.01
CA LEU A 13 2.09 -7.51 -8.44
C LEU A 13 1.64 -6.10 -8.78
N VAL A 14 2.30 -5.49 -9.75
CA VAL A 14 1.92 -4.20 -10.32
C VAL A 14 1.43 -4.45 -11.74
N ASP A 15 0.16 -4.18 -12.01
CA ASP A 15 -0.49 -4.47 -13.30
C ASP A 15 -0.26 -5.90 -13.78
N GLY A 16 -0.26 -6.85 -12.84
CA GLY A 16 -0.07 -8.27 -13.13
C GLY A 16 1.37 -8.72 -13.24
N GLU A 17 2.34 -7.82 -13.12
CA GLU A 17 3.77 -8.16 -13.14
C GLU A 17 4.36 -8.14 -11.73
N ALA A 18 5.13 -9.16 -11.40
CA ALA A 18 5.78 -9.23 -10.10
C ALA A 18 6.77 -8.08 -9.90
N LEU A 19 6.69 -7.44 -8.76
CA LEU A 19 7.61 -6.37 -8.38
C LEU A 19 8.82 -6.98 -7.68
N GLU A 20 9.98 -6.86 -8.32
CA GLU A 20 11.22 -7.39 -7.78
C GLU A 20 11.91 -6.39 -6.87
N GLY A 21 12.62 -6.91 -5.86
CA GLY A 21 13.40 -6.09 -4.95
C GLY A 21 12.61 -5.35 -3.90
N LEU A 22 11.31 -5.65 -3.77
CA LEU A 22 10.47 -5.01 -2.77
C LEU A 22 10.90 -5.42 -1.37
N GLN A 23 11.19 -4.43 -0.52
CA GLN A 23 11.62 -4.64 0.85
C GLN A 23 10.47 -4.50 1.84
N SER A 24 9.57 -3.56 1.58
CA SER A 24 8.42 -3.36 2.45
C SER A 24 7.26 -2.74 1.68
N LEU A 25 6.06 -3.04 2.15
CA LEU A 25 4.83 -2.45 1.66
C LEU A 25 3.97 -2.13 2.89
N ALA A 26 3.55 -0.90 3.00
CA ALA A 26 2.66 -0.48 4.07
C ALA A 26 1.56 0.39 3.49
N PHE A 27 0.39 0.34 4.07
CA PHE A 27 -0.71 1.20 3.66
C PHE A 27 -1.59 1.54 4.85
N ARG A 28 -2.36 2.61 4.70
CA ARG A 28 -3.38 3.00 5.67
C ARG A 28 -4.59 3.52 4.93
N VAL A 29 -5.75 3.33 5.53
CA VAL A 29 -7.00 3.86 5.02
C VAL A 29 -7.34 5.11 5.82
N VAL A 30 -7.49 6.23 5.15
CA VAL A 30 -7.80 7.51 5.77
C VAL A 30 -9.21 7.92 5.35
N THR A 31 -10.05 8.21 6.32
CA THR A 31 -11.39 8.75 6.09
C THR A 31 -11.42 10.18 6.59
N GLU A 32 -11.72 11.10 5.71
CA GLU A 32 -11.93 12.49 6.11
C GLU A 32 -13.19 12.61 6.93
N ARG A 33 -13.14 13.40 7.98
CA ARG A 33 -14.32 13.66 8.80
C ARG A 33 -14.27 15.08 9.31
N GLU A 34 -15.45 15.62 9.53
CA GLU A 34 -15.62 16.94 10.09
C GLU A 34 -16.56 16.84 11.30
N ASP A 35 -16.13 17.41 12.42
CA ASP A 35 -16.94 17.45 13.61
C ASP A 35 -17.94 18.61 13.49
N VAL A 36 -19.23 18.31 13.67
CA VAL A 36 -20.27 19.30 13.59
C VAL A 36 -20.51 19.87 14.99
N ARG A 37 -20.44 21.19 15.11
CA ARG A 37 -20.61 21.89 16.38
C ARG A 37 -21.85 22.78 16.35
N ALA A 38 -22.45 22.99 17.53
CA ALA A 38 -23.53 23.94 17.70
C ALA A 38 -23.04 25.13 18.54
N ILE A 39 -23.63 26.30 18.31
CA ILE A 39 -23.34 27.49 19.09
C ILE A 39 -23.78 27.25 20.54
N GLY A 40 -22.89 27.51 21.51
CA GLY A 40 -23.18 27.33 22.91
C GLY A 40 -22.93 25.93 23.46
N SER A 41 -22.32 25.05 22.66
CA SER A 41 -21.95 23.71 23.10
C SER A 41 -20.44 23.50 22.97
N ASP A 42 -19.84 22.91 24.00
CA ASP A 42 -18.44 22.50 24.00
C ASP A 42 -18.26 21.14 23.36
N GLU A 43 -19.34 20.41 23.17
CA GLU A 43 -19.30 19.07 22.60
C GLU A 43 -19.71 19.09 21.13
N ARG A 44 -19.11 18.22 20.35
CA ARG A 44 -19.59 18.03 18.98
C ARG A 44 -20.95 17.34 19.02
N ILE A 45 -21.85 17.75 18.11
CA ILE A 45 -23.18 17.18 18.02
C ILE A 45 -23.29 16.08 16.98
N ASP A 46 -22.31 16.03 16.05
CA ASP A 46 -22.31 15.03 14.98
C ASP A 46 -20.93 14.93 14.34
N VAL A 47 -20.74 13.93 13.50
CA VAL A 47 -19.52 13.74 12.70
C VAL A 47 -19.96 13.55 11.25
N SER A 48 -19.46 14.42 10.39
CA SER A 48 -19.66 14.29 8.94
C SER A 48 -18.48 13.56 8.33
N PHE A 49 -18.74 12.50 7.57
CA PHE A 49 -17.70 11.73 6.91
C PHE A 49 -17.53 12.19 5.47
N GLY A 50 -16.30 12.47 5.10
CA GLY A 50 -15.94 12.85 3.75
C GLY A 50 -15.32 11.70 2.97
N LEU A 51 -14.32 12.05 2.16
CA LEU A 51 -13.66 11.11 1.25
C LEU A 51 -12.84 10.06 2.01
N ARG A 52 -12.92 8.82 1.56
CA ARG A 52 -12.04 7.75 2.02
C ARG A 52 -10.93 7.56 0.99
N THR A 53 -9.70 7.59 1.44
CA THR A 53 -8.52 7.43 0.59
C THR A 53 -7.58 6.40 1.19
N VAL A 54 -6.98 5.59 0.34
CA VAL A 54 -5.93 4.66 0.76
C VAL A 54 -4.59 5.27 0.40
N LEU A 55 -3.71 5.40 1.39
CA LEU A 55 -2.35 5.90 1.22
C LEU A 55 -1.38 4.79 1.55
N GLY A 56 -0.36 4.62 0.72
CA GLY A 56 0.61 3.58 0.93
C GLY A 56 2.01 3.97 0.51
N GLU A 57 2.94 3.12 0.89
CA GLU A 57 4.35 3.33 0.60
C GLU A 57 5.00 1.99 0.31
N MET A 58 5.86 1.97 -0.70
CA MET A 58 6.64 0.81 -1.08
C MET A 58 8.12 1.16 -1.04
N VAL A 59 8.91 0.34 -0.36
CA VAL A 59 10.37 0.48 -0.33
C VAL A 59 10.96 -0.60 -1.21
N VAL A 60 11.68 -0.19 -2.25
CA VAL A 60 12.28 -1.09 -3.24
C VAL A 60 13.79 -0.97 -3.17
N LYS A 61 14.47 -2.10 -3.11
CA LYS A 61 15.92 -2.14 -3.18
C LYS A 61 16.37 -1.82 -4.60
N SER A 62 17.31 -0.91 -4.74
CA SER A 62 17.70 -0.34 -6.04
C SER A 62 16.59 0.58 -6.57
N THR A 63 16.02 0.25 -7.71
CA THR A 63 14.93 1.03 -8.29
C THR A 63 14.09 0.12 -9.19
N SER A 64 12.84 0.49 -9.41
CA SER A 64 11.96 -0.25 -10.31
C SER A 64 11.74 0.56 -11.58
N THR A 65 12.14 0.00 -12.72
CA THR A 65 11.93 0.64 -14.02
C THR A 65 10.46 0.84 -14.32
N LYS A 66 9.63 -0.15 -13.98
CA LYS A 66 8.19 -0.09 -14.21
C LYS A 66 7.54 1.04 -13.41
N LEU A 67 7.86 1.15 -12.12
CA LEU A 67 7.31 2.21 -11.28
C LEU A 67 7.83 3.59 -11.70
N ASN A 68 9.08 3.68 -12.12
CA ASN A 68 9.63 4.93 -12.63
C ASN A 68 8.91 5.39 -13.89
N GLN A 69 8.58 4.46 -14.77
CA GLN A 69 7.84 4.77 -15.99
C GLN A 69 6.40 5.20 -15.69
N ILE A 70 5.74 4.50 -14.76
CA ILE A 70 4.39 4.87 -14.32
C ILE A 70 4.37 6.29 -13.75
N LEU A 71 5.38 6.63 -12.94
CA LEU A 71 5.49 7.97 -12.35
C LEU A 71 5.69 9.03 -13.44
N ALA A 72 6.57 8.76 -14.41
CA ALA A 72 6.85 9.70 -15.49
C ALA A 72 5.63 9.91 -16.39
N ASP A 73 4.91 8.85 -16.70
CA ASP A 73 3.74 8.89 -17.58
C ASP A 73 2.47 9.37 -16.86
N ARG A 74 2.50 9.44 -15.54
CA ARG A 74 1.36 9.82 -14.70
C ARG A 74 0.14 8.94 -14.93
N THR A 75 0.36 7.66 -15.17
CA THR A 75 -0.71 6.70 -15.39
C THR A 75 -1.14 6.04 -14.09
N GLY A 76 -2.40 5.61 -14.04
CA GLY A 76 -2.89 4.78 -12.95
C GLY A 76 -2.42 3.35 -13.09
N PHE A 77 -2.41 2.61 -11.99
CA PHE A 77 -2.04 1.20 -11.99
C PHE A 77 -2.85 0.45 -10.94
N GLN A 78 -2.81 -0.88 -11.03
CA GLN A 78 -3.40 -1.76 -10.04
C GLN A 78 -2.29 -2.46 -9.27
N LEU A 79 -2.42 -2.48 -7.95
CA LEU A 79 -1.48 -3.16 -7.08
C LEU A 79 -2.20 -4.32 -6.40
N VAL A 80 -1.60 -5.49 -6.43
CA VAL A 80 -2.14 -6.67 -5.74
C VAL A 80 -1.05 -7.25 -4.84
N ALA A 81 -1.34 -7.35 -3.57
CA ALA A 81 -0.46 -7.99 -2.60
C ALA A 81 -1.06 -9.34 -2.21
N ASN A 82 -0.41 -10.41 -2.62
CA ASN A 82 -0.82 -11.77 -2.29
C ASN A 82 -0.06 -12.20 -1.05
N LEU A 83 -0.77 -12.37 0.06
CA LEU A 83 -0.20 -12.78 1.32
C LEU A 83 -0.40 -14.26 1.52
N SER A 84 0.67 -14.99 1.74
CA SER A 84 0.58 -16.41 2.03
C SER A 84 1.27 -16.74 3.34
N LYS A 85 0.89 -17.89 3.91
CA LYS A 85 1.48 -18.36 5.13
C LYS A 85 2.89 -18.89 4.89
N ASN A 86 3.66 -18.96 5.95
CA ASN A 86 5.02 -19.45 5.88
C ASN A 86 5.06 -20.87 5.29
N LYS A 87 5.94 -21.08 4.33
CA LYS A 87 6.17 -22.39 3.75
C LYS A 87 6.68 -23.36 4.82
N GLY A 88 6.23 -24.59 4.79
CA GLY A 88 6.60 -25.62 5.76
C GLY A 88 5.61 -25.76 6.91
N ILE A 89 4.67 -24.86 7.07
CA ILE A 89 3.57 -25.01 8.00
C ILE A 89 2.36 -25.46 7.20
N GLN A 90 1.91 -26.68 7.44
CA GLN A 90 0.68 -27.15 6.81
C GLN A 90 -0.50 -26.41 7.39
N THR A 91 -1.25 -25.77 6.55
CA THR A 91 -2.41 -25.00 6.96
C THR A 91 -3.51 -25.12 5.92
N THR A 92 -4.72 -25.21 6.41
CA THR A 92 -5.92 -25.24 5.56
C THR A 92 -6.43 -23.84 5.24
N ASP A 93 -5.83 -22.80 5.86
CA ASP A 93 -6.28 -21.43 5.64
C ASP A 93 -5.82 -20.93 4.27
N LYS A 94 -6.71 -20.22 3.61
CA LYS A 94 -6.44 -19.66 2.29
C LYS A 94 -5.52 -18.45 2.38
N ALA A 95 -4.75 -18.23 1.30
CA ALA A 95 -4.01 -17.00 1.15
C ALA A 95 -4.99 -15.80 1.07
N VAL A 96 -4.55 -14.67 1.58
CA VAL A 96 -5.33 -13.42 1.54
C VAL A 96 -4.68 -12.49 0.54
N SER A 97 -5.49 -11.86 -0.30
CA SER A 97 -5.02 -10.89 -1.27
C SER A 97 -5.62 -9.52 -0.97
N TYR A 98 -4.78 -8.50 -1.02
CA TYR A 98 -5.21 -7.11 -0.99
C TYR A 98 -5.08 -6.54 -2.38
N ALA A 99 -6.19 -6.08 -2.95
CA ALA A 99 -6.19 -5.44 -4.26
C ALA A 99 -6.44 -3.94 -4.09
N PHE A 100 -5.52 -3.14 -4.60
CA PHE A 100 -5.61 -1.69 -4.57
C PHE A 100 -6.01 -1.21 -5.95
N ASP A 101 -7.17 -0.58 -6.06
CA ASP A 101 -7.72 -0.14 -7.32
C ASP A 101 -7.40 1.33 -7.59
N GLN A 102 -7.13 1.65 -8.84
CA GLN A 102 -6.86 3.02 -9.30
C GLN A 102 -5.78 3.69 -8.47
N CYS A 103 -4.61 3.09 -8.46
CA CYS A 103 -3.45 3.63 -7.76
C CYS A 103 -2.75 4.68 -8.61
N TYR A 104 -2.22 5.70 -7.95
CA TYR A 104 -1.36 6.70 -8.56
C TYR A 104 -0.15 6.91 -7.69
N LEU A 105 1.02 6.99 -8.30
CA LEU A 105 2.25 7.34 -7.59
C LEU A 105 2.25 8.83 -7.30
N GLU A 106 2.46 9.19 -6.05
CA GLU A 106 2.49 10.60 -5.63
C GLU A 106 3.90 11.14 -5.52
N SER A 107 4.84 10.32 -5.07
CA SER A 107 6.23 10.76 -4.92
C SER A 107 7.18 9.59 -4.96
N LYS A 108 8.44 9.91 -5.20
CA LYS A 108 9.56 8.98 -5.23
C LYS A 108 10.73 9.61 -4.50
N SER A 109 11.33 8.85 -3.60
CA SER A 109 12.52 9.25 -2.84
C SER A 109 13.60 8.23 -3.08
N PHE A 110 14.79 8.66 -3.51
CA PHE A 110 15.90 7.78 -3.79
C PHE A 110 17.07 8.13 -2.89
N GLY A 111 17.70 7.10 -2.30
CA GLY A 111 18.87 7.28 -1.47
C GLY A 111 19.90 6.20 -1.72
N MET A 112 21.17 6.57 -1.69
CA MET A 112 22.27 5.64 -1.86
C MET A 112 23.43 6.06 -0.97
N ASP A 113 23.89 5.13 -0.12
CA ASP A 113 25.01 5.37 0.77
C ASP A 113 26.25 4.62 0.27
N ALA A 114 27.43 5.18 0.52
CA ALA A 114 28.69 4.49 0.24
C ALA A 114 28.75 3.20 1.06
N GLY A 115 28.96 2.08 0.42
CA GLY A 115 28.98 0.77 1.07
C GLY A 115 27.60 0.16 1.31
N GLY A 116 26.53 0.87 0.98
CA GLY A 116 25.16 0.38 1.08
C GLY A 116 24.52 0.15 -0.29
N THR A 117 23.35 -0.45 -0.27
CA THR A 117 22.54 -0.62 -1.48
C THR A 117 21.63 0.57 -1.68
N ALA A 118 21.44 0.97 -2.94
CA ALA A 118 20.48 2.01 -3.27
C ALA A 118 19.05 1.56 -2.89
N VAL A 119 18.26 2.47 -2.35
CA VAL A 119 16.89 2.21 -1.92
C VAL A 119 15.99 3.32 -2.45
N THR A 120 14.86 2.94 -3.01
CA THR A 120 13.86 3.88 -3.50
C THR A 120 12.54 3.66 -2.75
N THR A 121 11.97 4.75 -2.25
CA THR A 121 10.67 4.74 -1.62
C THR A 121 9.65 5.40 -2.54
N TYR A 122 8.59 4.66 -2.86
CA TYR A 122 7.47 5.15 -3.67
C TYR A 122 6.26 5.34 -2.80
N VAL A 123 5.68 6.52 -2.82
CA VAL A 123 4.42 6.81 -2.12
C VAL A 123 3.30 6.80 -3.13
N PHE A 124 2.24 6.08 -2.83
CA PHE A 124 1.10 5.96 -3.72
C PHE A 124 -0.21 6.21 -2.98
N SER A 125 -1.24 6.54 -3.74
CA SER A 125 -2.61 6.58 -3.25
C SER A 125 -3.47 5.65 -4.09
N ALA A 126 -4.53 5.15 -3.50
CA ALA A 126 -5.48 4.28 -4.18
C ALA A 126 -6.89 4.73 -3.87
N THR A 127 -7.81 4.45 -4.79
CA THR A 127 -9.22 4.77 -4.58
C THR A 127 -9.83 3.88 -3.51
N ARG A 128 -9.45 2.60 -3.52
CA ARG A 128 -9.95 1.64 -2.53
C ARG A 128 -9.01 0.45 -2.40
N VAL A 129 -9.13 -0.25 -1.29
CA VAL A 129 -8.48 -1.54 -1.08
C VAL A 129 -9.57 -2.59 -0.88
N ARG A 130 -9.42 -3.72 -1.57
CA ARG A 130 -10.32 -4.86 -1.44
C ARG A 130 -9.55 -6.03 -0.87
N VAL A 131 -10.18 -6.76 0.04
CA VAL A 131 -9.62 -7.98 0.60
C VAL A 131 -10.34 -9.16 -0.04
N GLU A 132 -9.58 -10.03 -0.64
CA GLU A 132 -10.13 -11.20 -1.33
C GLU A 132 -9.66 -12.51 -0.71
#